data_2e1a9914d2f34903279e35ee718ac228
#
_entry.id   2e1a9914d2f34903279e35ee718ac228
#
_cell.length_a   1.000
_cell.length_b   1.000
_cell.length_c   1.000
_cell.angle_alpha   90.00
_cell.angle_beta   90.00
_cell.angle_gamma   90.00
#
_symmetry.space_group_name_H-M   'P 1'
#
loop_
_entity.id
_entity.type
_entity.pdbx_description
1 polymer ?
#
loop_
_entity_poly.entity_id
_entity_poly.type
_entity_poly.pdbx_seq_one_letter_code
_entity_poly.pdbx_strand_id
1 'polypeptide(L)'
;HFIAFKLLAIIRHKVFAALRKLCPAKLEGRDKGNLISVITTDIELLEVFYAHTISPIAIAVLTSLIMVLFIGQFSAAGAVLALAGYLTVGAAIPLYSGRRGAQKGMEYRTEFGNLNSFVLDSLRGLDETIQYGQGQKRRKEMAERSDGLGNLQKGLNRLEAGQRSATNLAILIFSFAMLFLLTVQKQAGMVSLTGLLVGTIAMMGSFGPVTALANLSNNLNQT
;
A
#
# COMPACT_ATOMS: atom_id res chain seq x y z
N HIS A 1 6.13 -6.49 16.13
CA HIS A 1 6.37 -5.17 16.76
C HIS A 1 7.68 -5.14 17.57
N PHE A 2 7.95 -6.07 18.49
CA PHE A 2 9.19 -6.04 19.32
C PHE A 2 10.48 -5.99 18.48
N ILE A 3 10.58 -6.79 17.41
CA ILE A 3 11.76 -6.81 16.52
C ILE A 3 11.89 -5.48 15.76
N ALA A 4 10.80 -4.89 15.30
CA ALA A 4 10.79 -3.61 14.61
C ALA A 4 11.29 -2.49 15.53
N PHE A 5 10.78 -2.39 16.76
CA PHE A 5 11.23 -1.40 17.73
C PHE A 5 12.71 -1.57 18.11
N LYS A 6 13.19 -2.81 18.24
CA LYS A 6 14.61 -3.06 18.52
C LYS A 6 15.50 -2.64 17.34
N LEU A 7 15.07 -2.90 16.11
CA LEU A 7 15.77 -2.46 14.91
C LEU A 7 15.85 -0.93 14.83
N LEU A 8 14.72 -0.24 15.10
CA LEU A 8 14.68 1.22 15.14
C LEU A 8 15.62 1.81 16.20
N ALA A 9 15.65 1.25 17.40
CA ALA A 9 16.56 1.69 18.44
C ALA A 9 18.03 1.57 18.00
N ILE A 10 18.38 0.49 17.29
CA ILE A 10 19.72 0.29 16.72
C ILE A 10 20.02 1.32 15.64
N ILE A 11 19.06 1.59 14.73
CA ILE A 11 19.21 2.57 13.65
C ILE A 11 19.38 3.97 14.25
N ARG A 12 18.49 4.38 15.17
CA ARG A 12 18.61 5.68 15.88
C ARG A 12 19.95 5.84 16.56
N HIS A 13 20.42 4.81 17.26
CA HIS A 13 21.73 4.85 17.92
C HIS A 13 22.88 5.02 16.91
N LYS A 14 22.86 4.30 15.79
CA LYS A 14 23.89 4.41 14.74
C LYS A 14 23.86 5.78 14.06
N VAL A 15 22.68 6.31 13.72
CA VAL A 15 22.52 7.65 13.11
C VAL A 15 23.01 8.72 14.07
N PHE A 16 22.61 8.65 15.35
CA PHE A 16 23.07 9.59 16.36
C PHE A 16 24.61 9.52 16.59
N ALA A 17 25.17 8.33 16.61
CA ALA A 17 26.62 8.15 16.73
C ALA A 17 27.37 8.72 15.51
N ALA A 18 26.82 8.59 14.30
CA ALA A 18 27.38 9.19 13.09
C ALA A 18 27.31 10.73 13.14
N LEU A 19 26.17 11.29 13.52
CA LEU A 19 25.99 12.74 13.65
C LEU A 19 26.92 13.34 14.70
N ARG A 20 27.10 12.66 15.83
CA ARG A 20 28.03 13.10 16.88
C ARG A 20 29.48 13.16 16.38
N LYS A 21 29.91 12.26 15.48
CA LYS A 21 31.24 12.30 14.86
C LYS A 21 31.41 13.42 13.85
N LEU A 22 30.31 13.94 13.29
CA LEU A 22 30.30 15.01 12.30
C LEU A 22 30.20 16.41 12.95
N CYS A 23 29.79 16.48 14.22
CA CYS A 23 29.71 17.72 15.00
C CYS A 23 31.11 18.19 15.45
N PRO A 24 31.35 19.55 15.52
CA PRO A 24 30.49 20.61 14.97
C PRO A 24 30.80 20.94 13.51
N ALA A 25 32.04 20.68 13.05
CA ALA A 25 32.62 21.27 11.85
C ALA A 25 31.89 20.92 10.52
N LYS A 26 31.36 19.70 10.39
CA LYS A 26 30.68 19.26 9.15
C LYS A 26 29.17 19.50 9.16
N LEU A 27 28.60 19.87 10.31
CA LEU A 27 27.17 20.21 10.44
C LEU A 27 26.92 21.71 10.51
N GLU A 28 27.99 22.52 10.58
CA GLU A 28 27.92 23.97 10.53
C GLU A 28 27.39 24.41 9.16
N GLY A 29 26.30 25.21 9.15
CA GLY A 29 25.62 25.63 7.92
C GLY A 29 24.57 24.66 7.36
N ARG A 30 24.36 23.47 7.96
CA ARG A 30 23.24 22.59 7.61
C ARG A 30 21.98 22.98 8.37
N ASP A 31 20.83 22.81 7.70
CA ASP A 31 19.54 23.02 8.33
C ASP A 31 19.33 22.02 9.48
N LYS A 32 19.29 22.57 10.70
CA LYS A 32 19.07 21.76 11.92
C LYS A 32 17.71 21.08 11.94
N GLY A 33 16.69 21.71 11.32
CA GLY A 33 15.36 21.14 11.19
C GLY A 33 15.36 19.87 10.34
N ASN A 34 16.10 19.88 9.22
CA ASN A 34 16.25 18.71 8.35
C ASN A 34 16.97 17.55 9.06
N LEU A 35 18.01 17.83 9.86
CA LEU A 35 18.71 16.81 10.64
C LEU A 35 17.81 16.17 11.72
N ILE A 36 16.98 16.98 12.37
CA ILE A 36 16.00 16.47 13.34
C ILE A 36 14.96 15.62 12.63
N SER A 37 14.46 16.04 11.47
CA SER A 37 13.51 15.26 10.65
C SER A 37 14.06 13.88 10.29
N VAL A 38 15.32 13.77 9.89
CA VAL A 38 15.97 12.47 9.60
C VAL A 38 15.97 11.56 10.81
N ILE A 39 16.24 12.09 12.02
CA ILE A 39 16.32 11.26 13.25
C ILE A 39 14.94 10.85 13.75
N THR A 40 13.92 11.66 13.51
CA THR A 40 12.55 11.41 13.97
C THR A 40 11.70 10.80 12.87
N THR A 41 11.28 11.60 11.92
CA THR A 41 10.27 11.25 10.91
C THR A 41 10.75 10.17 9.94
N ASP A 42 11.97 10.27 9.40
CA ASP A 42 12.46 9.31 8.42
C ASP A 42 12.69 7.93 9.03
N ILE A 43 13.14 7.89 10.30
CA ILE A 43 13.29 6.62 11.02
C ILE A 43 11.92 6.01 11.38
N GLU A 44 10.92 6.82 11.71
CA GLU A 44 9.54 6.35 11.92
C GLU A 44 8.92 5.80 10.63
N LEU A 45 9.19 6.43 9.48
CA LEU A 45 8.78 5.89 8.18
C LEU A 45 9.39 4.51 7.89
N LEU A 46 10.64 4.26 8.31
CA LEU A 46 11.25 2.93 8.23
C LEU A 46 10.52 1.91 9.12
N GLU A 47 10.03 2.31 10.29
CA GLU A 47 9.22 1.44 11.16
C GLU A 47 7.94 1.00 10.44
N VAL A 48 7.20 1.98 9.93
CA VAL A 48 5.97 1.73 9.17
C VAL A 48 6.25 0.77 8.01
N PHE A 49 7.35 1.00 7.26
CA PHE A 49 7.75 0.13 6.17
C PHE A 49 8.03 -1.30 6.63
N TYR A 50 8.86 -1.50 7.67
CA TYR A 50 9.19 -2.84 8.16
C TYR A 50 7.99 -3.57 8.78
N ALA A 51 7.21 -2.88 9.61
CA ALA A 51 6.07 -3.49 10.30
C ALA A 51 4.89 -3.78 9.36
N HIS A 52 4.63 -2.87 8.42
CA HIS A 52 3.43 -2.91 7.59
C HIS A 52 3.68 -3.38 6.15
N THR A 53 4.94 -3.58 5.74
CA THR A 53 5.26 -4.07 4.38
C THR A 53 5.85 -5.47 4.41
N ILE A 54 6.93 -5.69 5.16
CA ILE A 54 7.65 -6.98 5.14
C ILE A 54 6.82 -8.09 5.77
N SER A 55 6.18 -7.81 6.92
CA SER A 55 5.39 -8.80 7.63
C SER A 55 4.19 -9.32 6.82
N PRO A 56 3.32 -8.48 6.23
CA PRO A 56 2.25 -8.95 5.35
C PRO A 56 2.74 -9.70 4.12
N ILE A 57 3.87 -9.31 3.51
CA ILE A 57 4.46 -10.03 2.38
C ILE A 57 4.86 -11.45 2.80
N ALA A 58 5.60 -11.59 3.91
CA ALA A 58 6.02 -12.89 4.40
C ALA A 58 4.84 -13.79 4.75
N ILE A 59 3.81 -13.24 5.41
CA ILE A 59 2.57 -13.96 5.75
C ILE A 59 1.85 -14.42 4.47
N ALA A 60 1.69 -13.55 3.48
CA ALA A 60 1.01 -13.89 2.23
C ALA A 60 1.75 -15.00 1.47
N VAL A 61 3.09 -14.92 1.37
CA VAL A 61 3.90 -15.94 0.69
C VAL A 61 3.83 -17.27 1.41
N LEU A 62 4.05 -17.29 2.74
CA LEU A 62 4.01 -18.53 3.53
C LEU A 62 2.61 -19.18 3.49
N THR A 63 1.57 -18.39 3.69
CA THR A 63 0.18 -18.89 3.66
C THR A 63 -0.16 -19.43 2.27
N SER A 64 0.19 -18.72 1.21
CA SER A 64 -0.04 -19.18 -0.17
C SER A 64 0.69 -20.50 -0.46
N LEU A 65 1.95 -20.62 -0.02
CA LEU A 65 2.73 -21.84 -0.19
C LEU A 65 2.09 -23.03 0.55
N ILE A 66 1.73 -22.84 1.82
CA ILE A 66 1.07 -23.86 2.63
C ILE A 66 -0.25 -24.29 1.98
N MET A 67 -1.05 -23.34 1.49
CA MET A 67 -2.36 -23.63 0.89
C MET A 67 -2.23 -24.33 -0.48
N VAL A 68 -1.25 -23.97 -1.29
CA VAL A 68 -0.95 -24.68 -2.54
C VAL A 68 -0.57 -26.13 -2.27
N LEU A 69 0.31 -26.39 -1.28
CA LEU A 69 0.68 -27.73 -0.88
C LEU A 69 -0.50 -28.49 -0.30
N PHE A 70 -1.32 -27.84 0.51
CA PHE A 70 -2.52 -28.45 1.10
C PHE A 70 -3.55 -28.86 0.04
N ILE A 71 -3.89 -27.96 -0.90
CA ILE A 71 -4.79 -28.27 -2.02
C ILE A 71 -4.19 -29.33 -2.94
N GLY A 72 -2.86 -29.32 -3.09
CA GLY A 72 -2.11 -30.31 -3.88
C GLY A 72 -2.26 -31.76 -3.41
N GLN A 73 -2.53 -31.97 -2.13
CA GLN A 73 -2.81 -33.31 -1.58
C GLN A 73 -4.10 -33.92 -2.14
N PHE A 74 -5.04 -33.09 -2.56
CA PHE A 74 -6.32 -33.54 -3.15
C PHE A 74 -6.28 -33.54 -4.68
N SER A 75 -5.62 -32.51 -5.28
CA SER A 75 -5.55 -32.35 -6.73
C SER A 75 -4.34 -31.49 -7.12
N ALA A 76 -3.44 -32.06 -7.93
CA ALA A 76 -2.31 -31.32 -8.51
C ALA A 76 -2.79 -30.17 -9.42
N ALA A 77 -3.83 -30.40 -10.23
CA ALA A 77 -4.42 -29.33 -11.05
C ALA A 77 -5.07 -28.23 -10.21
N GLY A 78 -5.69 -28.59 -9.07
CA GLY A 78 -6.19 -27.63 -8.08
C GLY A 78 -5.09 -26.79 -7.47
N ALA A 79 -3.92 -27.36 -7.16
CA ALA A 79 -2.76 -26.63 -6.67
C ALA A 79 -2.23 -25.59 -7.68
N VAL A 80 -2.16 -25.96 -8.96
CA VAL A 80 -1.75 -25.04 -10.04
C VAL A 80 -2.76 -23.90 -10.19
N LEU A 81 -4.05 -24.20 -10.13
CA LEU A 81 -5.11 -23.18 -10.18
C LEU A 81 -5.04 -22.22 -8.97
N ALA A 82 -4.79 -22.76 -7.77
CA ALA A 82 -4.61 -21.94 -6.56
C ALA A 82 -3.40 -21.02 -6.68
N LEU A 83 -2.27 -21.54 -7.14
CA LEU A 83 -1.05 -20.76 -7.39
C LEU A 83 -1.31 -19.63 -8.38
N ALA A 84 -1.99 -19.91 -9.50
CA ALA A 84 -2.36 -18.90 -10.49
C ALA A 84 -3.26 -17.82 -9.88
N GLY A 85 -4.23 -18.19 -9.04
CA GLY A 85 -5.10 -17.27 -8.31
C GLY A 85 -4.32 -16.36 -7.37
N TYR A 86 -3.43 -16.91 -6.56
CA TYR A 86 -2.60 -16.12 -5.62
C TYR A 86 -1.64 -15.18 -6.34
N LEU A 87 -1.01 -15.61 -7.44
CA LEU A 87 -0.16 -14.75 -8.25
C LEU A 87 -0.96 -13.64 -8.93
N THR A 88 -2.17 -13.92 -9.40
CA THR A 88 -3.02 -12.91 -10.02
C THR A 88 -3.46 -11.86 -9.00
N VAL A 89 -3.97 -12.27 -7.86
CA VAL A 89 -4.47 -11.37 -6.82
C VAL A 89 -3.35 -10.68 -6.05
N GLY A 90 -2.27 -11.41 -5.72
CA GLY A 90 -1.17 -10.90 -4.89
C GLY A 90 -0.09 -10.13 -5.64
N ALA A 91 0.08 -10.38 -6.95
CA ALA A 91 1.12 -9.74 -7.73
C ALA A 91 0.59 -9.01 -8.97
N ALA A 92 -0.12 -9.68 -9.88
CA ALA A 92 -0.49 -9.09 -11.16
C ALA A 92 -1.39 -7.85 -11.00
N ILE A 93 -2.46 -7.93 -10.22
CA ILE A 93 -3.38 -6.81 -9.98
C ILE A 93 -2.69 -5.65 -9.26
N PRO A 94 -1.99 -5.85 -8.12
CA PRO A 94 -1.31 -4.75 -7.42
C PRO A 94 -0.20 -4.09 -8.24
N LEU A 95 0.61 -4.84 -8.99
CA LEU A 95 1.66 -4.28 -9.83
C LEU A 95 1.11 -3.42 -10.96
N TYR A 96 0.00 -3.87 -11.60
CA TYR A 96 -0.65 -3.10 -12.64
C TYR A 96 -1.27 -1.80 -12.11
N SER A 97 -2.01 -1.89 -11.00
CA SER A 97 -2.65 -0.73 -10.37
C SER A 97 -1.65 0.22 -9.73
N GLY A 98 -0.60 -0.32 -9.07
CA GLY A 98 0.44 0.45 -8.41
C GLY A 98 1.21 1.35 -9.38
N ARG A 99 1.56 0.83 -10.56
CA ARG A 99 2.23 1.64 -11.60
C ARG A 99 1.39 2.83 -12.07
N ARG A 100 0.06 2.66 -12.18
CA ARG A 100 -0.86 3.74 -12.55
C ARG A 100 -1.14 4.70 -11.39
N GLY A 101 -1.20 4.18 -10.17
CA GLY A 101 -1.44 4.97 -8.97
C GLY A 101 -0.27 5.85 -8.57
N ALA A 102 0.97 5.37 -8.74
CA ALA A 102 2.18 6.07 -8.32
C ALA A 102 2.34 7.46 -8.95
N GLN A 103 2.08 7.58 -10.26
CA GLN A 103 2.17 8.87 -10.95
C GLN A 103 1.12 9.86 -10.44
N LYS A 104 -0.15 9.43 -10.31
CA LYS A 104 -1.23 10.28 -9.79
C LYS A 104 -1.05 10.60 -8.31
N GLY A 105 -0.50 9.69 -7.53
CA GLY A 105 -0.16 9.92 -6.13
C GLY A 105 0.92 11.00 -5.97
N MET A 106 1.95 10.97 -6.81
CA MET A 106 2.99 12.00 -6.82
C MET A 106 2.43 13.38 -7.22
N GLU A 107 1.58 13.42 -8.25
CA GLU A 107 0.89 14.66 -8.68
C GLU A 107 0.02 15.24 -7.54
N TYR A 108 -0.76 14.39 -6.87
CA TYR A 108 -1.57 14.79 -5.72
C TYR A 108 -0.71 15.37 -4.58
N ARG A 109 0.42 14.74 -4.25
CA ARG A 109 1.34 15.24 -3.20
C ARG A 109 1.93 16.59 -3.57
N THR A 110 2.34 16.76 -4.81
CA THR A 110 2.90 18.03 -5.29
C THR A 110 1.86 19.14 -5.18
N GLU A 111 0.63 18.90 -5.65
CA GLU A 111 -0.45 19.90 -5.57
C GLU A 111 -0.91 20.16 -4.13
N PHE A 112 -0.89 19.14 -3.27
CA PHE A 112 -1.14 19.31 -1.84
C PHE A 112 -0.08 20.18 -1.17
N GLY A 113 1.20 19.98 -1.51
CA GLY A 113 2.30 20.82 -1.06
C GLY A 113 2.16 22.26 -1.52
N ASN A 114 1.79 22.46 -2.79
CA ASN A 114 1.54 23.78 -3.38
C ASN A 114 0.38 24.50 -2.68
N LEU A 115 -0.71 23.78 -2.38
CA LEU A 115 -1.85 24.34 -1.65
C LEU A 115 -1.44 24.73 -0.22
N ASN A 116 -0.71 23.88 0.48
CA ASN A 116 -0.22 24.18 1.84
C ASN A 116 0.68 25.41 1.86
N SER A 117 1.60 25.53 0.91
CA SER A 117 2.45 26.70 0.78
C SER A 117 1.62 27.98 0.52
N PHE A 118 0.64 27.88 -0.37
CA PHE A 118 -0.27 29.01 -0.65
C PHE A 118 -1.09 29.44 0.57
N VAL A 119 -1.57 28.47 1.37
CA VAL A 119 -2.29 28.76 2.62
C VAL A 119 -1.37 29.47 3.62
N LEU A 120 -0.15 28.95 3.83
CA LEU A 120 0.82 29.55 4.73
C LEU A 120 1.22 30.97 4.31
N ASP A 121 1.44 31.19 3.02
CA ASP A 121 1.75 32.52 2.48
C ASP A 121 0.57 33.48 2.63
N SER A 122 -0.66 32.98 2.46
CA SER A 122 -1.88 33.77 2.66
C SER A 122 -2.08 34.17 4.12
N LEU A 123 -1.70 33.30 5.07
CA LEU A 123 -1.75 33.60 6.51
C LEU A 123 -0.65 34.58 6.92
N ARG A 124 0.56 34.41 6.38
CA ARG A 124 1.69 35.32 6.67
C ARG A 124 1.47 36.71 6.11
N GLY A 125 0.88 36.81 4.90
CA GLY A 125 0.54 38.07 4.25
C GLY A 125 -0.92 38.50 4.48
N LEU A 126 -1.52 38.16 5.64
CA LEU A 126 -2.92 38.48 5.92
C LEU A 126 -3.18 39.95 6.04
N ASP A 127 -2.28 40.68 6.72
CA ASP A 127 -2.39 42.12 6.91
C ASP A 127 -2.34 42.89 5.58
N GLU A 128 -1.42 42.49 4.69
CA GLU A 128 -1.32 43.06 3.35
C GLU A 128 -2.54 42.69 2.50
N THR A 129 -3.04 41.46 2.63
CA THR A 129 -4.23 41.01 1.92
C THR A 129 -5.47 41.82 2.30
N ILE A 130 -5.62 42.18 3.58
CA ILE A 130 -6.69 43.02 4.10
C ILE A 130 -6.49 44.48 3.65
N GLN A 131 -5.28 45.01 3.81
CA GLN A 131 -4.96 46.37 3.46
C GLN A 131 -5.20 46.68 1.97
N TYR A 132 -4.85 45.74 1.08
CA TYR A 132 -5.03 45.88 -0.38
C TYR A 132 -6.37 45.36 -0.88
N GLY A 133 -7.29 44.92 -0.01
CA GLY A 133 -8.61 44.43 -0.38
C GLY A 133 -8.61 43.13 -1.24
N GLN A 134 -7.53 42.34 -1.18
CA GLN A 134 -7.34 41.15 -2.02
C GLN A 134 -7.97 39.87 -1.44
N GLY A 135 -8.70 39.97 -0.32
CA GLY A 135 -9.25 38.79 0.38
C GLY A 135 -10.16 37.90 -0.47
N GLN A 136 -11.03 38.52 -1.29
CA GLN A 136 -11.93 37.75 -2.19
C GLN A 136 -11.16 37.00 -3.29
N LYS A 137 -10.11 37.62 -3.84
CA LYS A 137 -9.27 37.01 -4.87
C LYS A 137 -8.50 35.82 -4.29
N ARG A 138 -7.90 35.97 -3.09
CA ARG A 138 -7.19 34.91 -2.38
C ARG A 138 -8.11 33.74 -2.05
N ARG A 139 -9.32 34.02 -1.58
CA ARG A 139 -10.33 33.00 -1.28
C ARG A 139 -10.74 32.22 -2.54
N LYS A 140 -10.95 32.92 -3.65
CA LYS A 140 -11.30 32.26 -4.93
C LYS A 140 -10.17 31.36 -5.41
N GLU A 141 -8.94 31.85 -5.38
CA GLU A 141 -7.76 31.07 -5.79
C GLU A 141 -7.55 29.83 -4.89
N MET A 142 -7.78 29.95 -3.57
CA MET A 142 -7.74 28.82 -2.64
C MET A 142 -8.81 27.78 -2.97
N ALA A 143 -10.04 28.21 -3.28
CA ALA A 143 -11.13 27.32 -3.67
C ALA A 143 -10.80 26.57 -4.97
N GLU A 144 -10.29 27.27 -5.99
CA GLU A 144 -9.91 26.67 -7.28
C GLU A 144 -8.80 25.61 -7.10
N ARG A 145 -7.77 25.89 -6.29
CA ARG A 145 -6.69 24.94 -5.97
C ARG A 145 -7.23 23.75 -5.18
N SER A 146 -8.12 23.96 -4.22
CA SER A 146 -8.76 22.92 -3.44
C SER A 146 -9.64 22.02 -4.30
N ASP A 147 -10.41 22.58 -5.24
CA ASP A 147 -11.22 21.82 -6.19
C ASP A 147 -10.37 20.98 -7.14
N GLY A 148 -9.25 21.55 -7.63
CA GLY A 148 -8.25 20.82 -8.40
C GLY A 148 -7.72 19.59 -7.66
N LEU A 149 -7.31 19.79 -6.40
CA LEU A 149 -6.84 18.71 -5.52
C LEU A 149 -7.93 17.67 -5.27
N GLY A 150 -9.19 18.09 -5.05
CA GLY A 150 -10.34 17.21 -4.90
C GLY A 150 -10.58 16.32 -6.13
N ASN A 151 -10.34 16.83 -7.33
CA ASN A 151 -10.46 16.06 -8.56
C ASN A 151 -9.33 15.00 -8.70
N LEU A 152 -8.11 15.33 -8.31
CA LEU A 152 -7.00 14.37 -8.24
C LEU A 152 -7.31 13.26 -7.23
N GLN A 153 -7.81 13.61 -6.05
CA GLN A 153 -8.22 12.65 -5.02
C GLN A 153 -9.33 11.70 -5.52
N LYS A 154 -10.35 12.25 -6.21
CA LYS A 154 -11.40 11.41 -6.85
C LYS A 154 -10.80 10.45 -7.88
N GLY A 155 -9.79 10.88 -8.62
CA GLY A 155 -9.07 10.04 -9.56
C GLY A 155 -8.34 8.87 -8.89
N LEU A 156 -7.67 9.11 -7.75
CA LEU A 156 -7.01 8.09 -6.94
C LEU A 156 -8.02 7.10 -6.35
N ASN A 157 -9.10 7.60 -5.76
CA ASN A 157 -10.16 6.77 -5.18
C ASN A 157 -10.83 5.86 -6.23
N ARG A 158 -10.98 6.35 -7.47
CA ARG A 158 -11.52 5.54 -8.58
C ARG A 158 -10.58 4.42 -8.99
N LEU A 159 -9.25 4.67 -9.00
CA LEU A 159 -8.25 3.62 -9.26
C LEU A 159 -8.27 2.56 -8.16
N GLU A 160 -8.34 2.97 -6.90
CA GLU A 160 -8.44 2.07 -5.76
C GLU A 160 -9.70 1.21 -5.81
N ALA A 161 -10.86 1.84 -6.06
CA ALA A 161 -12.12 1.13 -6.21
C ALA A 161 -12.08 0.11 -7.37
N GLY A 162 -11.48 0.49 -8.50
CA GLY A 162 -11.27 -0.39 -9.65
C GLY A 162 -10.38 -1.60 -9.30
N GLN A 163 -9.29 -1.38 -8.55
CA GLN A 163 -8.43 -2.46 -8.08
C GLN A 163 -9.18 -3.41 -7.13
N ARG A 164 -9.93 -2.88 -6.16
CA ARG A 164 -10.73 -3.70 -5.23
C ARG A 164 -11.76 -4.53 -5.97
N SER A 165 -12.45 -3.94 -6.95
CA SER A 165 -13.43 -4.65 -7.79
C SER A 165 -12.78 -5.75 -8.62
N ALA A 166 -11.63 -5.49 -9.25
CA ALA A 166 -10.87 -6.48 -10.02
C ALA A 166 -10.38 -7.64 -9.13
N THR A 167 -9.90 -7.33 -7.92
CA THR A 167 -9.47 -8.31 -6.92
C THR A 167 -10.64 -9.22 -6.52
N ASN A 168 -11.79 -8.65 -6.16
CA ASN A 168 -12.96 -9.44 -5.76
C ASN A 168 -13.49 -10.31 -6.91
N LEU A 169 -13.51 -9.76 -8.13
CA LEU A 169 -13.90 -10.52 -9.32
C LEU A 169 -12.94 -11.68 -9.58
N ALA A 170 -11.63 -11.47 -9.48
CA ALA A 170 -10.63 -12.52 -9.64
C ALA A 170 -10.81 -13.62 -8.58
N ILE A 171 -11.02 -13.26 -7.32
CA ILE A 171 -11.29 -14.23 -6.24
C ILE A 171 -12.51 -15.09 -6.57
N LEU A 172 -13.61 -14.48 -7.01
CA LEU A 172 -14.82 -15.20 -7.41
C LEU A 172 -14.55 -16.15 -8.58
N ILE A 173 -13.89 -15.66 -9.64
CA ILE A 173 -13.56 -16.47 -10.82
C ILE A 173 -12.71 -17.69 -10.41
N PHE A 174 -11.64 -17.50 -9.65
CA PHE A 174 -10.78 -18.59 -9.23
C PHE A 174 -11.49 -19.57 -8.27
N SER A 175 -12.36 -19.06 -7.39
CA SER A 175 -13.15 -19.89 -6.49
C SER A 175 -14.15 -20.78 -7.25
N PHE A 176 -14.87 -20.21 -8.21
CA PHE A 176 -15.78 -21.00 -9.06
C PHE A 176 -15.05 -21.93 -10.02
N ALA A 177 -13.89 -21.51 -10.55
CA ALA A 177 -13.04 -22.37 -11.37
C ALA A 177 -12.54 -23.57 -10.56
N MET A 178 -12.17 -23.37 -9.26
CA MET A 178 -11.80 -24.47 -8.37
C MET A 178 -12.95 -25.44 -8.14
N LEU A 179 -14.13 -24.92 -7.83
CA LEU A 179 -15.33 -25.74 -7.66
C LEU A 179 -15.63 -26.56 -8.93
N PHE A 180 -15.58 -25.94 -10.09
CA PHE A 180 -15.81 -26.60 -11.37
C PHE A 180 -14.76 -27.68 -11.63
N LEU A 181 -13.48 -27.35 -11.50
CA LEU A 181 -12.36 -28.28 -11.70
C LEU A 181 -12.48 -29.51 -10.82
N LEU A 182 -12.69 -29.32 -9.51
CA LEU A 182 -12.80 -30.42 -8.55
C LEU A 182 -14.09 -31.22 -8.75
N THR A 183 -15.17 -30.62 -9.26
CA THR A 183 -16.40 -31.35 -9.61
C THR A 183 -16.16 -32.30 -10.80
N VAL A 184 -15.47 -31.84 -11.84
CA VAL A 184 -15.10 -32.66 -12.98
C VAL A 184 -14.18 -33.82 -12.54
N GLN A 185 -13.19 -33.56 -11.71
CA GLN A 185 -12.28 -34.57 -11.19
C GLN A 185 -12.99 -35.58 -10.28
N LYS A 186 -13.97 -35.13 -9.50
CA LYS A 186 -14.82 -36.05 -8.70
C LYS A 186 -15.62 -36.99 -9.60
N GLN A 187 -16.23 -36.47 -10.66
CA GLN A 187 -16.98 -37.31 -11.63
C GLN A 187 -16.07 -38.35 -12.32
N ALA A 188 -14.82 -37.98 -12.56
CA ALA A 188 -13.78 -38.89 -13.08
C ALA A 188 -13.22 -39.87 -12.03
N GLY A 189 -13.69 -39.80 -10.78
CA GLY A 189 -13.21 -40.67 -9.70
C GLY A 189 -11.82 -40.34 -9.14
N MET A 190 -11.22 -39.20 -9.56
CA MET A 190 -9.87 -38.78 -9.14
C MET A 190 -9.84 -38.09 -7.79
N VAL A 191 -10.95 -37.47 -7.37
CA VAL A 191 -11.05 -36.73 -6.12
C VAL A 191 -12.28 -37.16 -5.34
N SER A 192 -12.16 -37.29 -4.02
CA SER A 192 -13.28 -37.61 -3.13
C SER A 192 -14.22 -36.40 -2.94
N LEU A 193 -15.45 -36.66 -2.45
CA LEU A 193 -16.35 -35.56 -2.07
C LEU A 193 -15.74 -34.63 -1.01
N THR A 194 -15.03 -35.23 -0.05
CA THR A 194 -14.29 -34.46 0.97
C THR A 194 -13.23 -33.57 0.33
N GLY A 195 -12.44 -34.07 -0.61
CA GLY A 195 -11.43 -33.31 -1.34
C GLY A 195 -12.03 -32.15 -2.14
N LEU A 196 -13.20 -32.37 -2.78
CA LEU A 196 -13.94 -31.30 -3.47
C LEU A 196 -14.37 -30.18 -2.51
N LEU A 197 -15.04 -30.54 -1.40
CA LEU A 197 -15.54 -29.55 -0.45
C LEU A 197 -14.39 -28.81 0.25
N VAL A 198 -13.42 -29.55 0.78
CA VAL A 198 -12.28 -28.97 1.50
C VAL A 198 -11.42 -28.13 0.56
N GLY A 199 -11.11 -28.60 -0.64
CA GLY A 199 -10.31 -27.85 -1.61
C GLY A 199 -10.98 -26.54 -2.05
N THR A 200 -12.31 -26.55 -2.27
CA THR A 200 -13.05 -25.34 -2.63
C THR A 200 -13.11 -24.35 -1.47
N ILE A 201 -13.45 -24.78 -0.25
CA ILE A 201 -13.52 -23.92 0.94
C ILE A 201 -12.14 -23.37 1.27
N ALA A 202 -11.10 -24.20 1.18
CA ALA A 202 -9.73 -23.79 1.39
C ALA A 202 -9.31 -22.69 0.43
N MET A 203 -9.64 -22.81 -0.86
CA MET A 203 -9.38 -21.78 -1.87
C MET A 203 -10.10 -20.47 -1.52
N MET A 204 -11.39 -20.52 -1.19
CA MET A 204 -12.19 -19.33 -0.85
C MET A 204 -11.66 -18.61 0.41
N GLY A 205 -11.28 -19.35 1.43
CA GLY A 205 -10.83 -18.81 2.72
C GLY A 205 -9.38 -18.32 2.73
N SER A 206 -8.57 -18.73 1.76
CA SER A 206 -7.12 -18.47 1.78
C SER A 206 -6.67 -17.15 1.13
N PHE A 207 -7.56 -16.43 0.47
CA PHE A 207 -7.23 -15.15 -0.16
C PHE A 207 -7.00 -13.99 0.82
N GLY A 208 -7.39 -14.12 2.09
CA GLY A 208 -7.25 -13.05 3.10
C GLY A 208 -5.87 -12.41 3.16
N PRO A 209 -4.79 -13.17 3.43
CA PRO A 209 -3.43 -12.62 3.46
C PRO A 209 -2.96 -12.02 2.12
N VAL A 210 -3.41 -12.60 1.00
CA VAL A 210 -3.05 -12.11 -0.34
C VAL A 210 -3.76 -10.78 -0.66
N THR A 211 -5.02 -10.62 -0.24
CA THR A 211 -5.76 -9.35 -0.37
C THR A 211 -5.19 -8.27 0.53
N ALA A 212 -4.71 -8.61 1.72
CA ALA A 212 -4.00 -7.67 2.59
C ALA A 212 -2.74 -7.11 1.91
N LEU A 213 -1.99 -7.96 1.20
CA LEU A 213 -0.84 -7.54 0.40
C LEU A 213 -1.26 -6.63 -0.78
N ALA A 214 -2.35 -6.95 -1.46
CA ALA A 214 -2.88 -6.13 -2.56
C ALA A 214 -3.27 -4.72 -2.09
N ASN A 215 -3.85 -4.60 -0.89
CA ASN A 215 -4.23 -3.32 -0.29
C ASN A 215 -3.02 -2.49 0.18
N LEU A 216 -1.90 -3.13 0.50
CA LEU A 216 -0.67 -2.44 0.89
C LEU A 216 -0.15 -1.51 -0.21
N SER A 217 -0.22 -1.94 -1.48
CA SER A 217 0.17 -1.12 -2.63
C SER A 217 -0.64 0.19 -2.73
N ASN A 218 -1.91 0.17 -2.35
CA ASN A 218 -2.75 1.37 -2.33
C ASN A 218 -2.36 2.33 -1.21
N ASN A 219 -2.07 1.81 -0.02
CA ASN A 219 -1.66 2.65 1.11
C ASN A 219 -0.33 3.36 0.82
N LEU A 220 0.63 2.67 0.19
CA LEU A 220 1.92 3.27 -0.20
C LEU A 220 1.79 4.36 -1.28
N ASN A 221 0.73 4.35 -2.09
CA ASN A 221 0.48 5.40 -3.07
C ASN A 221 -0.21 6.64 -2.49
N GLN A 222 -0.78 6.54 -1.29
CA GLN A 222 -1.48 7.62 -0.60
C GLN A 222 -0.65 8.30 0.50
N THR A 223 0.39 7.62 1.01
CA THR A 223 1.38 8.17 1.95
C THR A 223 2.57 8.74 1.23
#